data_e731076a3330dda8054f76a1af99f88a
#
_entry.id   e731076a3330dda8054f76a1af99f88a
#
_cell.length_a   1.000
_cell.length_b   1.000
_cell.length_c   1.000
_cell.angle_alpha   90.00
_cell.angle_beta   90.00
_cell.angle_gamma   90.00
#
_symmetry.space_group_name_H-M   'P 1'
#
loop_
_entity.id
_entity.type
_entity.pdbx_description
1 polymer ?
#
loop_
_entity_poly.entity_id
_entity_poly.type
_entity_poly.pdbx_seq_one_letter_code
_entity_poly.pdbx_strand_id
1 'polypeptide(L)'
;VSLFNNSLLVIPEGVMVECDLLRQGDESSFEVVTLNKTDIKKMKVKLEKLNDLILNKNKNESFILYKSKELCEIFYSNRQLNNCQKLKSIKNIALKQSIFHLVLLLYKKGVDVSILFNSDYHISLSSRLAKLFMSEPTKKWTLDLAASCMFTSPSTLRRNLSKEGGAFSHILNDVRLGISINYLTFTSYNVLKISELSGFNSSAYFCTIFKKKYGVTPQEFRKNSKENNV
;
A
#
# COMPACT_ATOMS: atom_id res chain seq x y z
N VAL A 1 7.04 -8.24 -2.86
CA VAL A 1 7.84 -8.17 -1.61
C VAL A 1 7.23 -9.12 -0.61
N SER A 2 8.01 -10.03 -0.03
CA SER A 2 7.54 -10.96 1.00
C SER A 2 7.69 -10.32 2.38
N LEU A 3 6.58 -10.18 3.10
CA LEU A 3 6.54 -9.64 4.45
C LEU A 3 6.47 -10.78 5.46
N PHE A 4 7.38 -10.78 6.39
CA PHE A 4 7.44 -11.72 7.51
C PHE A 4 6.96 -11.06 8.81
N ASN A 5 6.74 -11.86 9.85
CA ASN A 5 6.43 -11.33 11.17
C ASN A 5 7.48 -10.32 11.64
N ASN A 6 7.04 -9.26 12.29
CA ASN A 6 7.88 -8.15 12.75
C ASN A 6 8.60 -7.38 11.64
N SER A 7 7.99 -7.30 10.46
CA SER A 7 8.45 -6.41 9.38
C SER A 7 7.72 -5.07 9.45
N LEU A 8 8.47 -3.99 9.27
CA LEU A 8 7.97 -2.64 9.07
C LEU A 8 8.11 -2.30 7.58
N LEU A 9 7.00 -1.99 6.94
CA LEU A 9 6.98 -1.50 5.57
C LEU A 9 6.52 -0.05 5.55
N VAL A 10 7.37 0.83 5.05
CA VAL A 10 7.05 2.25 4.88
C VAL A 10 6.96 2.57 3.40
N ILE A 11 5.78 2.99 2.96
CA ILE A 11 5.48 3.26 1.56
C ILE A 11 5.15 4.75 1.43
N PRO A 12 5.89 5.52 0.61
CA PRO A 12 5.54 6.89 0.28
C PRO A 12 4.17 6.98 -0.43
N GLU A 13 3.50 8.13 -0.32
CA GLU A 13 2.24 8.36 -1.01
C GLU A 13 2.43 8.19 -2.53
N GLY A 14 1.58 7.40 -3.16
CA GLY A 14 1.58 7.17 -4.60
C GLY A 14 2.48 6.04 -5.09
N VAL A 15 3.25 5.41 -4.21
CA VAL A 15 3.99 4.18 -4.53
C VAL A 15 3.08 2.98 -4.34
N MET A 16 3.02 2.10 -5.34
CA MET A 16 2.35 0.80 -5.24
C MET A 16 3.38 -0.27 -4.97
N VAL A 17 3.13 -1.07 -3.95
CA VAL A 17 3.97 -2.22 -3.59
C VAL A 17 3.10 -3.47 -3.56
N GLU A 18 3.51 -4.49 -4.30
CA GLU A 18 2.89 -5.81 -4.23
C GLU A 18 3.57 -6.61 -3.12
N CYS A 19 2.79 -7.03 -2.13
CA CYS A 19 3.30 -7.72 -0.95
C CYS A 19 2.61 -9.07 -0.77
N ASP A 20 3.40 -10.10 -0.52
CA ASP A 20 2.90 -11.38 -0.04
C ASP A 20 2.86 -11.36 1.48
N LEU A 21 1.67 -11.42 2.06
CA LEU A 21 1.46 -11.49 3.49
C LEU A 21 1.34 -12.94 3.92
N LEU A 22 2.35 -13.46 4.61
CA LEU A 22 2.28 -14.77 5.25
C LEU A 22 1.61 -14.61 6.61
N ARG A 23 0.35 -15.03 6.71
CA ARG A 23 -0.42 -14.97 7.94
C ARG A 23 -0.06 -16.17 8.83
N GLN A 24 0.30 -15.91 10.10
CA GLN A 24 0.40 -16.92 11.14
C GLN A 24 -0.61 -16.60 12.24
N GLY A 25 -1.67 -17.40 12.37
CA GLY A 25 -2.71 -17.26 13.40
C GLY A 25 -3.98 -16.54 12.96
N ASP A 26 -4.98 -16.47 13.87
CA ASP A 26 -6.33 -15.95 13.62
C ASP A 26 -6.46 -14.41 13.73
N GLU A 27 -5.48 -13.71 14.27
CA GLU A 27 -5.52 -12.26 14.41
C GLU A 27 -5.04 -11.55 13.14
N SER A 28 -5.56 -10.34 12.89
CA SER A 28 -5.09 -9.50 11.79
C SER A 28 -3.59 -9.23 11.93
N SER A 29 -2.82 -9.73 10.99
CA SER A 29 -1.36 -9.78 11.07
C SER A 29 -0.67 -8.47 10.71
N PHE A 30 -1.40 -7.40 10.37
CA PHE A 30 -0.79 -6.11 10.05
C PHE A 30 -1.62 -4.94 10.58
N GLU A 31 -0.94 -3.85 10.89
CA GLU A 31 -1.52 -2.56 11.24
C GLU A 31 -1.07 -1.51 10.24
N VAL A 32 -2.00 -0.70 9.74
CA VAL A 32 -1.71 0.38 8.79
C VAL A 32 -1.85 1.72 9.49
N VAL A 33 -0.80 2.53 9.41
CA VAL A 33 -0.79 3.90 9.89
C VAL A 33 -0.53 4.84 8.72
N THR A 34 -1.41 5.82 8.55
CA THR A 34 -1.28 6.81 7.49
C THR A 34 -0.84 8.15 8.06
N LEU A 35 0.24 8.71 7.50
CA LEU A 35 0.69 10.06 7.80
C LEU A 35 0.21 11.03 6.73
N ASN A 36 -0.33 12.16 7.14
CA ASN A 36 -0.69 13.21 6.20
C ASN A 36 0.52 14.12 5.88
N LYS A 37 0.43 14.89 4.80
CA LYS A 37 1.50 15.80 4.35
C LYS A 37 1.92 16.81 5.41
N THR A 38 0.99 17.26 6.25
CA THR A 38 1.27 18.21 7.33
C THR A 38 2.11 17.57 8.43
N ASP A 39 1.84 16.32 8.78
CA ASP A 39 2.62 15.59 9.78
C ASP A 39 4.04 15.31 9.27
N ILE A 40 4.17 14.88 8.02
CA ILE A 40 5.47 14.66 7.36
C ILE A 40 6.28 15.95 7.33
N LYS A 41 5.68 17.09 6.94
CA LYS A 41 6.35 18.39 6.94
C LYS A 41 6.85 18.81 8.33
N LYS A 42 6.03 18.59 9.38
CA LYS A 42 6.42 18.87 10.77
C LYS A 42 7.58 17.98 11.23
N MET A 43 7.57 16.72 10.82
CA MET A 43 8.66 15.78 11.12
C MET A 43 9.95 16.22 10.41
N LYS A 44 9.88 16.58 9.12
CA LYS A 44 11.02 17.07 8.35
C LYS A 44 11.70 18.27 9.03
N VAL A 45 10.92 19.27 9.41
CA VAL A 45 11.43 20.48 10.11
C VAL A 45 12.11 20.13 11.44
N LYS A 46 11.58 19.14 12.19
CA LYS A 46 12.21 18.69 13.43
C LYS A 46 13.54 17.97 13.17
N LEU A 47 13.61 17.18 12.12
CA LEU A 47 14.83 16.45 11.73
C LEU A 47 15.90 17.39 11.20
N GLU A 48 15.52 18.38 10.38
CA GLU A 48 16.45 19.40 9.86
C GLU A 48 17.11 20.22 10.99
N LYS A 49 16.40 20.44 12.10
CA LYS A 49 16.95 21.12 13.29
C LYS A 49 17.98 20.29 14.07
N LEU A 50 18.07 18.99 13.84
CA LEU A 50 19.06 18.13 14.49
C LEU A 50 20.43 18.15 13.80
N ASN A 51 20.66 19.08 12.87
CA ASN A 51 21.91 19.45 12.17
C ASN A 51 22.76 18.32 11.54
N ASP A 52 22.48 17.06 11.84
CA ASP A 52 23.29 15.92 11.38
C ASP A 52 22.59 15.08 10.28
N LEU A 53 21.37 15.44 9.92
CA LEU A 53 20.58 14.71 8.94
C LEU A 53 20.86 15.25 7.52
N ILE A 54 21.99 14.91 6.97
CA ILE A 54 22.21 14.99 5.53
C ILE A 54 21.29 13.91 4.90
N LEU A 55 20.16 14.36 4.39
CA LEU A 55 19.26 13.54 3.61
C LEU A 55 19.96 13.21 2.28
N ASN A 56 20.75 12.15 2.29
CA ASN A 56 21.46 11.70 1.10
C ASN A 56 20.46 11.23 0.03
N LYS A 57 20.47 11.88 -1.11
CA LYS A 57 19.57 11.64 -2.25
C LYS A 57 19.86 10.37 -3.07
N ASN A 58 20.68 9.45 -2.59
CA ASN A 58 21.34 8.46 -3.44
C ASN A 58 20.86 7.02 -3.29
N LYS A 59 19.54 6.75 -3.27
CA LYS A 59 19.08 5.39 -3.58
C LYS A 59 17.73 5.40 -4.29
N ASN A 60 17.62 4.62 -5.36
CA ASN A 60 16.40 4.38 -6.15
C ASN A 60 15.39 3.45 -5.44
N GLU A 61 15.34 3.46 -4.12
CA GLU A 61 14.40 2.64 -3.37
C GLU A 61 13.05 3.35 -3.32
N SER A 62 12.00 2.64 -3.70
CA SER A 62 10.63 3.17 -3.72
C SER A 62 9.90 3.02 -2.38
N PHE A 63 10.46 2.25 -1.46
CA PHE A 63 9.88 1.97 -0.14
C PHE A 63 10.98 1.52 0.84
N ILE A 64 10.69 1.56 2.13
CA ILE A 64 11.56 1.02 3.19
C ILE A 64 10.95 -0.26 3.73
N LEU A 65 11.69 -1.37 3.67
CA LEU A 65 11.36 -2.61 4.36
C LEU A 65 12.42 -2.90 5.42
N TYR A 66 12.00 -3.01 6.66
CA TYR A 66 12.88 -3.26 7.78
C TYR A 66 12.31 -4.30 8.73
N LYS A 67 13.08 -5.33 9.08
CA LYS A 67 12.67 -6.38 10.01
C LYS A 67 13.22 -6.07 11.40
N SER A 68 12.35 -5.77 12.36
CA SER A 68 12.73 -5.56 13.76
C SER A 68 11.55 -5.72 14.69
N LYS A 69 11.66 -6.64 15.63
CA LYS A 69 10.67 -6.84 16.68
C LYS A 69 10.50 -5.59 17.55
N GLU A 70 11.59 -4.95 17.92
CA GLU A 70 11.59 -3.74 18.76
C GLU A 70 10.81 -2.58 18.11
N LEU A 71 10.98 -2.39 16.80
CA LEU A 71 10.28 -1.33 16.08
C LEU A 71 8.78 -1.63 15.95
N CYS A 72 8.40 -2.88 15.81
CA CYS A 72 7.00 -3.29 15.76
C CYS A 72 6.32 -3.17 17.13
N GLU A 73 7.01 -3.45 18.23
CA GLU A 73 6.48 -3.30 19.59
C GLU A 73 6.06 -1.87 19.91
N ILE A 74 6.71 -0.86 19.31
CA ILE A 74 6.30 0.54 19.42
C ILE A 74 4.87 0.76 18.90
N PHE A 75 4.46 0.04 17.85
CA PHE A 75 3.09 0.10 17.33
C PHE A 75 2.12 -0.71 18.20
N TYR A 76 2.51 -1.89 18.65
CA TYR A 76 1.66 -2.76 19.48
C TYR A 76 1.34 -2.13 20.83
N SER A 77 2.28 -1.44 21.47
CA SER A 77 2.04 -0.75 22.76
C SER A 77 0.98 0.36 22.62
N ASN A 78 0.87 1.00 21.46
CA ASN A 78 -0.17 1.99 21.21
C ASN A 78 -1.55 1.37 20.97
N ARG A 79 -1.63 0.07 20.66
CA ARG A 79 -2.90 -0.65 20.46
C ARG A 79 -3.70 -0.78 21.76
N GLN A 80 -3.03 -0.92 22.89
CA GLN A 80 -3.69 -0.99 24.20
C GLN A 80 -4.45 0.29 24.58
N LEU A 81 -4.10 1.44 23.98
CA LEU A 81 -4.83 2.70 24.13
C LEU A 81 -6.16 2.73 23.37
N ASN A 82 -6.50 1.67 22.59
CA ASN A 82 -7.70 1.62 21.75
C ASN A 82 -9.02 1.52 22.52
N ASN A 83 -9.00 1.07 23.77
CA ASN A 83 -10.22 0.77 24.53
C ASN A 83 -10.89 1.99 25.17
N CYS A 84 -10.35 3.21 24.99
CA CYS A 84 -10.87 4.40 25.62
C CYS A 84 -11.32 5.44 24.57
N GLN A 85 -12.63 5.51 24.30
CA GLN A 85 -13.23 6.44 23.30
C GLN A 85 -12.95 7.92 23.59
N LYS A 86 -12.72 8.30 24.86
CA LYS A 86 -12.41 9.68 25.28
C LYS A 86 -11.01 10.17 24.90
N LEU A 87 -10.13 9.29 24.41
CA LEU A 87 -8.70 9.59 24.20
C LEU A 87 -8.27 9.62 22.73
N LYS A 88 -9.19 9.78 21.77
CA LYS A 88 -8.83 9.80 20.32
C LYS A 88 -7.74 10.83 19.98
N SER A 89 -7.77 12.01 20.57
CA SER A 89 -6.77 13.05 20.34
C SER A 89 -5.41 12.70 20.93
N ILE A 90 -5.39 12.14 22.14
CA ILE A 90 -4.15 11.69 22.81
C ILE A 90 -3.53 10.52 22.04
N LYS A 91 -4.36 9.56 21.58
CA LYS A 91 -3.91 8.45 20.74
C LYS A 91 -3.21 8.94 19.46
N ASN A 92 -3.78 9.90 18.76
CA ASN A 92 -3.16 10.46 17.56
C ASN A 92 -1.82 11.15 17.86
N ILE A 93 -1.71 11.83 19.00
CA ILE A 93 -0.46 12.47 19.43
C ILE A 93 0.57 11.39 19.77
N ALA A 94 0.21 10.39 20.58
CA ALA A 94 1.11 9.29 20.93
C ALA A 94 1.60 8.52 19.71
N LEU A 95 0.71 8.22 18.78
CA LEU A 95 1.05 7.55 17.52
C LEU A 95 2.04 8.36 16.69
N LYS A 96 1.82 9.67 16.52
CA LYS A 96 2.74 10.55 15.79
C LYS A 96 4.12 10.65 16.45
N GLN A 97 4.17 10.64 17.78
CA GLN A 97 5.42 10.61 18.54
C GLN A 97 6.17 9.28 18.30
N SER A 98 5.44 8.16 18.36
CA SER A 98 6.02 6.84 18.12
C SER A 98 6.57 6.70 16.70
N ILE A 99 5.88 7.23 15.70
CA ILE A 99 6.37 7.22 14.32
C ILE A 99 7.62 8.10 14.17
N PHE A 100 7.65 9.27 14.81
CA PHE A 100 8.83 10.12 14.79
C PHE A 100 10.04 9.42 15.43
N HIS A 101 9.83 8.77 16.59
CA HIS A 101 10.85 7.96 17.25
C HIS A 101 11.36 6.82 16.35
N LEU A 102 10.45 6.14 15.66
CA LEU A 102 10.76 5.08 14.71
C LEU A 102 11.64 5.57 13.55
N VAL A 103 11.33 6.73 12.98
CA VAL A 103 12.15 7.34 11.91
C VAL A 103 13.56 7.63 12.42
N LEU A 104 13.71 8.13 13.65
CA LEU A 104 15.02 8.35 14.26
C LEU A 104 15.80 7.05 14.48
N LEU A 105 15.12 5.96 14.90
CA LEU A 105 15.75 4.66 15.07
C LEU A 105 16.19 4.04 13.75
N LEU A 106 15.38 4.16 12.70
CA LEU A 106 15.75 3.72 11.35
C LEU A 106 16.98 4.47 10.85
N TYR A 107 17.01 5.79 11.03
CA TYR A 107 18.15 6.62 10.70
C TYR A 107 19.41 6.20 11.46
N LYS A 108 19.31 6.02 12.80
CA LYS A 108 20.42 5.53 13.65
C LYS A 108 20.96 4.18 13.16
N LYS A 109 20.12 3.33 12.60
CA LYS A 109 20.49 2.03 12.02
C LYS A 109 21.04 2.13 10.58
N GLY A 110 21.23 3.34 10.06
CA GLY A 110 21.78 3.59 8.72
C GLY A 110 20.78 3.43 7.58
N VAL A 111 19.48 3.37 7.89
CA VAL A 111 18.43 3.31 6.85
C VAL A 111 18.24 4.70 6.26
N ASP A 112 18.22 4.81 4.93
CA ASP A 112 17.93 6.07 4.25
C ASP A 112 16.44 6.44 4.41
N VAL A 113 16.19 7.37 5.30
CA VAL A 113 14.84 7.88 5.57
C VAL A 113 14.45 9.07 4.70
N SER A 114 15.33 9.52 3.80
CA SER A 114 15.05 10.66 2.90
C SER A 114 13.84 10.47 2.03
N ILE A 115 13.57 9.22 1.68
CA ILE A 115 12.39 8.81 0.90
C ILE A 115 11.05 9.26 1.53
N LEU A 116 10.99 9.38 2.86
CA LEU A 116 9.79 9.81 3.59
C LEU A 116 9.52 11.32 3.43
N PHE A 117 10.55 12.08 3.08
CA PHE A 117 10.53 13.55 3.05
C PHE A 117 10.70 14.14 1.66
N ASN A 118 10.93 13.29 0.65
CA ASN A 118 10.99 13.73 -0.73
C ASN A 118 9.59 14.12 -1.21
N SER A 119 9.28 15.42 -1.10
CA SER A 119 8.06 16.00 -1.69
C SER A 119 8.06 15.96 -3.22
N ASP A 120 9.21 15.70 -3.83
CA ASP A 120 9.41 15.60 -5.28
C ASP A 120 9.21 14.18 -5.82
N TYR A 121 8.65 13.26 -5.00
CA TYR A 121 8.11 12.02 -5.56
C TYR A 121 7.00 12.42 -6.53
N HIS A 122 7.38 12.54 -7.79
CA HIS A 122 6.42 12.63 -8.89
C HIS A 122 5.58 11.36 -8.81
N ILE A 123 4.41 11.49 -8.18
CA ILE A 123 3.42 10.41 -8.20
C ILE A 123 3.21 10.07 -9.65
N SER A 124 3.68 8.90 -10.07
CA SER A 124 3.57 8.47 -11.46
C SER A 124 2.11 8.55 -11.89
N LEU A 125 1.87 8.77 -13.16
CA LEU A 125 0.51 8.78 -13.70
C LEU A 125 -0.18 7.44 -13.44
N SER A 126 0.58 6.34 -13.51
CA SER A 126 0.13 4.99 -13.17
C SER A 126 -0.35 4.90 -11.73
N SER A 127 0.37 5.45 -10.76
CA SER A 127 -0.04 5.48 -9.35
C SER A 127 -1.26 6.34 -9.10
N ARG A 128 -1.38 7.47 -9.79
CA ARG A 128 -2.57 8.35 -9.71
C ARG A 128 -3.82 7.63 -10.23
N LEU A 129 -3.69 6.91 -11.34
CA LEU A 129 -4.77 6.09 -11.88
C LEU A 129 -5.13 4.93 -10.96
N ALA A 130 -4.15 4.24 -10.40
CA ALA A 130 -4.40 3.18 -9.44
C ALA A 130 -5.20 3.67 -8.23
N LYS A 131 -4.84 4.83 -7.67
CA LYS A 131 -5.60 5.47 -6.57
C LYS A 131 -7.03 5.80 -7.00
N LEU A 132 -7.23 6.29 -8.21
CA LEU A 132 -8.56 6.56 -8.77
C LEU A 132 -9.39 5.27 -8.88
N PHE A 133 -8.82 4.19 -9.39
CA PHE A 133 -9.50 2.91 -9.54
C PHE A 133 -9.81 2.25 -8.19
N MET A 134 -8.93 2.39 -7.20
CA MET A 134 -9.14 1.89 -5.84
C MET A 134 -10.31 2.59 -5.11
N SER A 135 -10.57 3.85 -5.42
CA SER A 135 -11.70 4.58 -4.80
C SER A 135 -13.07 4.07 -5.24
N GLU A 136 -13.19 3.55 -6.47
CA GLU A 136 -14.44 3.01 -7.02
C GLU A 136 -14.14 1.75 -7.88
N PRO A 137 -13.77 0.61 -7.28
CA PRO A 137 -13.25 -0.56 -8.01
C PRO A 137 -14.30 -1.22 -8.91
N THR A 138 -15.56 -1.17 -8.54
CA THR A 138 -16.69 -1.76 -9.30
C THR A 138 -17.17 -0.88 -10.46
N LYS A 139 -16.70 0.37 -10.52
CA LYS A 139 -17.07 1.28 -11.59
C LYS A 139 -16.54 0.80 -12.95
N LYS A 140 -17.34 0.97 -14.00
CA LYS A 140 -16.91 0.68 -15.37
C LYS A 140 -15.95 1.77 -15.87
N TRP A 141 -14.69 1.64 -15.47
CA TRP A 141 -13.65 2.57 -15.89
C TRP A 141 -13.35 2.41 -17.39
N THR A 142 -13.46 3.50 -18.13
CA THR A 142 -12.97 3.65 -19.51
C THR A 142 -11.82 4.63 -19.54
N LEU A 143 -11.03 4.61 -20.62
CA LEU A 143 -9.95 5.57 -20.80
C LEU A 143 -10.46 7.01 -20.80
N ASP A 144 -11.63 7.26 -21.43
CA ASP A 144 -12.26 8.57 -21.51
C ASP A 144 -12.69 9.08 -20.13
N LEU A 145 -13.35 8.22 -19.36
CA LEU A 145 -13.78 8.58 -18.01
C LEU A 145 -12.58 8.88 -17.10
N ALA A 146 -11.54 8.04 -17.15
CA ALA A 146 -10.34 8.27 -16.37
C ALA A 146 -9.61 9.55 -16.80
N ALA A 147 -9.53 9.83 -18.09
CA ALA A 147 -8.94 11.04 -18.63
C ALA A 147 -9.71 12.29 -18.15
N SER A 148 -11.04 12.25 -18.17
CA SER A 148 -11.89 13.32 -17.64
C SER A 148 -11.63 13.56 -16.16
N CYS A 149 -11.57 12.51 -15.33
CA CYS A 149 -11.23 12.61 -13.90
C CYS A 149 -9.82 13.16 -13.66
N MET A 150 -8.91 12.98 -14.61
CA MET A 150 -7.54 13.47 -14.54
C MET A 150 -7.32 14.83 -15.23
N PHE A 151 -8.40 15.48 -15.69
CA PHE A 151 -8.37 16.75 -16.41
C PHE A 151 -7.45 16.73 -17.64
N THR A 152 -7.51 15.65 -18.44
CA THR A 152 -6.68 15.46 -19.63
C THR A 152 -7.47 14.79 -20.75
N SER A 153 -6.91 14.75 -21.97
CA SER A 153 -7.51 14.02 -23.08
C SER A 153 -7.14 12.53 -23.05
N PRO A 154 -7.99 11.62 -23.55
CA PRO A 154 -7.69 10.19 -23.63
C PRO A 154 -6.38 9.88 -24.38
N SER A 155 -6.11 10.60 -25.47
CA SER A 155 -4.88 10.47 -26.25
C SER A 155 -3.64 10.88 -25.47
N THR A 156 -3.73 11.98 -24.72
CA THR A 156 -2.64 12.45 -23.83
C THR A 156 -2.41 11.47 -22.70
N LEU A 157 -3.49 10.98 -22.07
CA LEU A 157 -3.41 9.97 -21.00
C LEU A 157 -2.71 8.71 -21.50
N ARG A 158 -3.12 8.17 -22.65
CA ARG A 158 -2.53 6.97 -23.26
C ARG A 158 -1.04 7.18 -23.55
N ARG A 159 -0.68 8.31 -24.18
CA ARG A 159 0.70 8.62 -24.53
C ARG A 159 1.60 8.72 -23.29
N ASN A 160 1.13 9.38 -22.25
CA ASN A 160 1.90 9.55 -21.02
C ASN A 160 2.06 8.23 -20.26
N LEU A 161 1.03 7.38 -20.21
CA LEU A 161 1.14 6.03 -19.66
C LEU A 161 2.16 5.18 -20.43
N SER A 162 2.13 5.22 -21.77
CA SER A 162 3.13 4.52 -22.57
C SER A 162 4.56 4.98 -22.29
N LYS A 163 4.79 6.27 -22.04
CA LYS A 163 6.11 6.79 -21.63
C LYS A 163 6.58 6.25 -20.28
N GLU A 164 5.66 5.95 -19.36
CA GLU A 164 5.95 5.31 -18.08
C GLU A 164 6.05 3.76 -18.20
N GLY A 165 5.92 3.20 -19.40
CA GLY A 165 5.89 1.75 -19.62
C GLY A 165 4.60 1.07 -19.17
N GLY A 166 3.57 1.85 -18.85
CA GLY A 166 2.28 1.38 -18.37
C GLY A 166 1.19 1.34 -19.43
N ALA A 167 0.15 0.55 -19.19
CA ALA A 167 -1.07 0.53 -19.99
C ALA A 167 -2.30 0.62 -19.07
N PHE A 168 -3.31 1.38 -19.49
CA PHE A 168 -4.53 1.59 -18.71
C PHE A 168 -5.18 0.29 -18.23
N SER A 169 -5.34 -0.69 -19.13
CA SER A 169 -5.95 -1.98 -18.81
C SER A 169 -5.13 -2.80 -17.82
N HIS A 170 -3.80 -2.72 -17.89
CA HIS A 170 -2.94 -3.41 -16.95
C HIS A 170 -3.09 -2.84 -15.54
N ILE A 171 -3.03 -1.51 -15.40
CA ILE A 171 -3.20 -0.85 -14.10
C ILE A 171 -4.57 -1.16 -13.50
N LEU A 172 -5.64 -1.10 -14.31
CA LEU A 172 -6.98 -1.43 -13.85
C LEU A 172 -7.11 -2.88 -13.39
N ASN A 173 -6.55 -3.82 -14.17
CA ASN A 173 -6.55 -5.23 -13.80
C ASN A 173 -5.72 -5.48 -12.54
N ASP A 174 -4.57 -4.85 -12.40
CA ASP A 174 -3.70 -5.00 -11.23
C ASP A 174 -4.39 -4.53 -9.94
N VAL A 175 -5.06 -3.39 -9.98
CA VAL A 175 -5.85 -2.90 -8.85
C VAL A 175 -6.97 -3.88 -8.49
N ARG A 176 -7.73 -4.34 -9.48
CA ARG A 176 -8.85 -5.28 -9.26
C ARG A 176 -8.38 -6.64 -8.74
N LEU A 177 -7.25 -7.14 -9.24
CA LEU A 177 -6.63 -8.37 -8.76
C LEU A 177 -6.14 -8.22 -7.32
N GLY A 178 -5.51 -7.09 -6.96
CA GLY A 178 -5.11 -6.81 -5.59
C GLY A 178 -6.30 -6.81 -4.63
N ILE A 179 -7.43 -6.19 -5.01
CA ILE A 179 -8.67 -6.22 -4.23
C ILE A 179 -9.20 -7.65 -4.09
N SER A 180 -9.15 -8.45 -5.18
CA SER A 180 -9.62 -9.83 -5.16
C SER A 180 -8.83 -10.74 -4.21
N ILE A 181 -7.53 -10.51 -4.06
CA ILE A 181 -6.69 -11.23 -3.09
C ILE A 181 -7.21 -11.01 -1.67
N ASN A 182 -7.53 -9.78 -1.29
CA ASN A 182 -8.09 -9.49 0.03
C ASN A 182 -9.37 -10.29 0.28
N TYR A 183 -10.29 -10.32 -0.69
CA TYR A 183 -11.51 -11.13 -0.57
C TYR A 183 -11.23 -12.63 -0.53
N LEU A 184 -10.30 -13.14 -1.33
CA LEU A 184 -9.90 -14.54 -1.32
C LEU A 184 -9.31 -14.97 0.03
N THR A 185 -8.51 -14.11 0.64
CA THR A 185 -7.80 -14.39 1.89
C THR A 185 -8.72 -14.26 3.12
N PHE A 186 -9.54 -13.20 3.17
CA PHE A 186 -10.24 -12.81 4.39
C PHE A 186 -11.75 -13.10 4.38
N THR A 187 -12.30 -13.64 3.30
CA THR A 187 -13.74 -13.94 3.21
C THR A 187 -14.01 -15.35 2.66
N SER A 188 -15.21 -15.84 2.95
CA SER A 188 -15.74 -17.09 2.38
C SER A 188 -16.52 -16.90 1.07
N TYR A 189 -16.53 -15.69 0.49
CA TYR A 189 -17.27 -15.43 -0.75
C TYR A 189 -16.84 -16.35 -1.87
N ASN A 190 -17.81 -16.78 -2.70
CA ASN A 190 -17.49 -17.57 -3.89
C ASN A 190 -16.76 -16.72 -4.94
N VAL A 191 -16.11 -17.38 -5.90
CA VAL A 191 -15.29 -16.75 -6.91
C VAL A 191 -16.09 -15.76 -7.78
N LEU A 192 -17.37 -16.09 -8.05
CA LEU A 192 -18.27 -15.19 -8.80
C LEU A 192 -18.45 -13.88 -8.03
N LYS A 193 -18.83 -13.96 -6.76
CA LYS A 193 -19.04 -12.77 -5.92
C LYS A 193 -17.77 -11.93 -5.76
N ILE A 194 -16.61 -12.58 -5.63
CA ILE A 194 -15.32 -11.88 -5.56
C ILE A 194 -15.03 -11.14 -6.87
N SER A 195 -15.28 -11.78 -8.01
CA SER A 195 -15.05 -11.11 -9.31
C SER A 195 -15.91 -9.85 -9.45
N GLU A 196 -17.19 -9.90 -9.03
CA GLU A 196 -18.09 -8.75 -9.03
C GLU A 196 -17.61 -7.62 -8.10
N LEU A 197 -17.31 -7.96 -6.84
CA LEU A 197 -16.87 -7.00 -5.82
C LEU A 197 -15.52 -6.36 -6.17
N SER A 198 -14.68 -7.08 -6.93
CA SER A 198 -13.40 -6.58 -7.44
C SER A 198 -13.55 -5.77 -8.75
N GLY A 199 -14.77 -5.68 -9.30
CA GLY A 199 -15.09 -4.87 -10.46
C GLY A 199 -14.87 -5.57 -11.82
N PHE A 200 -14.68 -6.90 -11.86
CA PHE A 200 -14.64 -7.63 -13.12
C PHE A 200 -16.04 -7.87 -13.69
N ASN A 201 -16.20 -7.64 -14.98
CA ASN A 201 -17.48 -7.87 -15.67
C ASN A 201 -17.77 -9.35 -15.95
N SER A 202 -16.76 -10.23 -15.85
CA SER A 202 -16.85 -11.65 -16.12
C SER A 202 -15.94 -12.43 -15.17
N SER A 203 -16.51 -13.41 -14.48
CA SER A 203 -15.74 -14.31 -13.61
C SER A 203 -14.76 -15.18 -14.39
N ALA A 204 -15.11 -15.57 -15.63
CA ALA A 204 -14.20 -16.31 -16.51
C ALA A 204 -12.96 -15.48 -16.87
N TYR A 205 -13.16 -14.23 -17.26
CA TYR A 205 -12.06 -13.30 -17.52
C TYR A 205 -11.21 -13.05 -16.26
N PHE A 206 -11.86 -12.85 -15.11
CA PHE A 206 -11.16 -12.73 -13.82
C PHE A 206 -10.25 -13.94 -13.56
N CYS A 207 -10.78 -15.17 -13.66
CA CYS A 207 -10.00 -16.38 -13.43
C CYS A 207 -8.80 -16.48 -14.39
N THR A 208 -9.00 -16.15 -15.67
CA THR A 208 -7.93 -16.16 -16.68
C THR A 208 -6.81 -15.19 -16.34
N ILE A 209 -7.16 -13.93 -16.02
CA ILE A 209 -6.17 -12.88 -15.69
C ILE A 209 -5.48 -13.18 -14.36
N PHE A 210 -6.23 -13.67 -13.36
CA PHE A 210 -5.68 -14.07 -12.07
C PHE A 210 -4.63 -15.19 -12.24
N LYS A 211 -4.99 -16.26 -12.96
CA LYS A 211 -4.04 -17.36 -13.23
C LYS A 211 -2.83 -16.89 -14.03
N LYS A 212 -3.03 -16.00 -15.01
CA LYS A 212 -1.92 -15.41 -15.78
C LYS A 212 -0.95 -14.64 -14.89
N LYS A 213 -1.45 -13.91 -13.89
CA LYS A 213 -0.62 -13.07 -13.02
C LYS A 213 0.04 -13.87 -11.90
N TYR A 214 -0.70 -14.78 -11.25
CA TYR A 214 -0.24 -15.45 -10.04
C TYR A 214 0.13 -16.93 -10.24
N GLY A 215 -0.01 -17.47 -11.45
CA GLY A 215 0.33 -18.85 -11.79
C GLY A 215 -0.71 -19.89 -11.34
N VAL A 216 -1.62 -19.53 -10.44
CA VAL A 216 -2.66 -20.39 -9.86
C VAL A 216 -4.04 -19.81 -10.05
N THR A 217 -5.08 -20.65 -10.00
CA THR A 217 -6.48 -20.18 -10.03
C THR A 217 -6.87 -19.50 -8.71
N PRO A 218 -7.93 -18.65 -8.69
CA PRO A 218 -8.43 -18.06 -7.45
C PRO A 218 -8.81 -19.10 -6.37
N GLN A 219 -9.32 -20.27 -6.78
CA GLN A 219 -9.67 -21.35 -5.86
C GLN A 219 -8.43 -22.02 -5.26
N GLU A 220 -7.43 -22.33 -6.08
CA GLU A 220 -6.13 -22.86 -5.63
C GLU A 220 -5.43 -21.88 -4.70
N PHE A 221 -5.44 -20.60 -5.06
CA PHE A 221 -4.89 -19.54 -4.21
C PHE A 221 -5.53 -19.54 -2.82
N ARG A 222 -6.87 -19.59 -2.76
CA ARG A 222 -7.59 -19.65 -1.47
C ARG A 222 -7.24 -20.91 -0.68
N LYS A 223 -7.14 -22.07 -1.34
CA LYS A 223 -6.78 -23.35 -0.68
C LYS A 223 -5.38 -23.24 -0.07
N ASN A 224 -4.42 -22.81 -0.85
CA ASN A 224 -3.03 -22.64 -0.42
C ASN A 224 -2.90 -21.61 0.73
N SER A 225 -3.68 -20.53 0.68
CA SER A 225 -3.71 -19.52 1.75
C SER A 225 -4.26 -20.05 3.06
N LYS A 226 -5.15 -21.06 3.02
CA LYS A 226 -5.68 -21.72 4.23
C LYS A 226 -4.74 -22.79 4.76
N GLU A 227 -4.09 -23.56 3.88
CA GLU A 227 -3.14 -24.62 4.26
C GLU A 227 -1.84 -24.07 4.87
N ASN A 228 -1.40 -22.89 4.43
CA ASN A 228 -0.25 -22.20 5.02
C ASN A 228 -0.59 -21.51 6.37
N ASN A 229 -1.84 -21.64 6.85
CA ASN A 229 -2.34 -21.05 8.09
C ASN A 229 -2.62 -22.11 9.18
N VAL A 230 -2.20 -23.37 8.99
CA VAL A 230 -2.28 -24.48 9.97
C VAL A 230 -0.95 -24.73 10.65
#